data_793ab55dd0d92eb44f8f805b30b10a20
#
_entry.id   793ab55dd0d92eb44f8f805b30b10a20
#
_cell.length_a   1.000
_cell.length_b   1.000
_cell.length_c   1.000
_cell.angle_alpha   90.00
_cell.angle_beta   90.00
_cell.angle_gamma   90.00
#
_symmetry.space_group_name_H-M   'P 1'
#
loop_
_entity.id
_entity.type
_entity.pdbx_description
1 polymer ?
#
loop_
_entity_poly.entity_id
_entity_poly.type
_entity_poly.pdbx_seq_one_letter_code
_entity_poly.pdbx_strand_id
1 'polypeptide(L)' 'ALADEAGLTPREREILGYLGRGHGIAFVAATLVISESTVRTHVKSIYKKLGVNGREELLAKVDEG' A
#
# COMPACT_ATOMS: atom_id res chain seq x y z
N ALA A 1 -7.67 2.09 13.02
CA ALA A 1 -7.57 1.50 11.68
C ALA A 1 -6.19 0.86 11.47
N LEU A 2 -6.12 -0.10 10.53
CA LEU A 2 -4.89 -0.84 10.25
C LEU A 2 -3.69 0.08 9.95
N ALA A 3 -3.91 1.11 9.13
CA ALA A 3 -2.84 2.03 8.76
C ALA A 3 -2.28 2.79 9.97
N ASP A 4 -3.14 3.19 10.88
CA ASP A 4 -2.72 3.91 12.08
C ASP A 4 -1.91 3.01 13.01
N GLU A 5 -2.35 1.77 13.17
CA GLU A 5 -1.66 0.79 14.01
C GLU A 5 -0.28 0.45 13.48
N ALA A 6 -0.13 0.40 12.17
CA ALA A 6 1.13 0.07 11.52
C ALA A 6 2.11 1.25 11.44
N GLY A 7 1.66 2.48 11.74
CA GLY A 7 2.50 3.66 11.67
C GLY A 7 2.82 4.09 10.25
N LEU A 8 1.87 3.93 9.34
CA LEU A 8 2.06 4.35 7.96
C LEU A 8 2.08 5.88 7.83
N THR A 9 2.90 6.37 6.91
CA THR A 9 2.90 7.79 6.56
C THR A 9 1.63 8.13 5.79
N PRO A 10 1.25 9.43 5.67
CA PRO A 10 0.08 9.82 4.88
C PRO A 10 0.13 9.31 3.43
N ARG A 11 1.31 9.36 2.79
CA ARG A 11 1.46 8.84 1.43
C ARG A 11 1.28 7.33 1.37
N GLU A 12 1.81 6.61 2.36
CA GLU A 12 1.64 5.16 2.44
C GLU A 12 0.19 4.77 2.62
N ARG A 13 -0.55 5.51 3.45
CA ARG A 13 -2.00 5.28 3.62
C ARG A 13 -2.75 5.46 2.31
N GLU A 14 -2.40 6.50 1.57
CA GLU A 14 -3.01 6.80 0.28
C GLU A 14 -2.78 5.64 -0.70
N ILE A 15 -1.55 5.18 -0.79
CA ILE A 15 -1.19 4.06 -1.67
C ILE A 15 -1.89 2.77 -1.22
N LEU A 16 -1.91 2.50 0.07
CA LEU A 16 -2.61 1.33 0.61
C LEU A 16 -4.09 1.34 0.24
N GLY A 17 -4.72 2.52 0.26
CA GLY A 17 -6.12 2.66 -0.14
C GLY A 17 -6.36 2.22 -1.57
N TYR A 18 -5.48 2.59 -2.50
CA TYR A 18 -5.57 2.16 -3.89
C TYR A 18 -5.35 0.66 -4.04
N LEU A 19 -4.34 0.13 -3.36
CA LEU A 19 -4.05 -1.31 -3.41
C LEU A 19 -5.22 -2.12 -2.87
N GLY A 20 -5.86 -1.65 -1.80
CA GLY A 20 -7.02 -2.31 -1.21
C GLY A 20 -8.23 -2.34 -2.12
N ARG A 21 -8.30 -1.41 -3.08
CA ARG A 21 -9.37 -1.36 -4.08
C ARG A 21 -9.03 -2.20 -5.31
N GLY A 22 -7.88 -2.86 -5.33
CA GLY A 22 -7.48 -3.70 -6.44
C GLY A 22 -6.66 -3.02 -7.52
N HIS A 23 -6.21 -1.78 -7.30
CA HIS A 23 -5.40 -1.06 -8.28
C HIS A 23 -3.94 -1.51 -8.23
N GLY A 24 -3.29 -1.48 -9.38
CA GLY A 24 -1.88 -1.86 -9.49
C GLY A 24 -0.93 -0.67 -9.39
N ILE A 25 0.37 -1.00 -9.43
CA ILE A 25 1.43 0.01 -9.30
C ILE A 25 1.35 1.07 -10.41
N ALA A 26 1.10 0.67 -11.66
CA ALA A 26 1.01 1.62 -12.76
C ALA A 26 -0.12 2.63 -12.56
N PHE A 27 -1.27 2.16 -12.10
CA PHE A 27 -2.42 3.02 -11.81
C PHE A 27 -2.07 4.03 -10.71
N VAL A 28 -1.46 3.56 -9.64
CA VAL A 28 -1.11 4.41 -8.51
C VAL A 28 -0.09 5.48 -8.94
N ALA A 29 0.93 5.06 -9.69
CA ALA A 29 1.96 5.98 -10.17
C ALA A 29 1.35 7.09 -11.03
N ALA A 30 0.47 6.73 -11.95
CA ALA A 30 -0.20 7.70 -12.82
C ALA A 30 -1.10 8.64 -12.02
N THR A 31 -1.86 8.10 -11.08
CA THR A 31 -2.79 8.87 -10.27
C THR A 31 -2.08 9.89 -9.37
N LEU A 32 -0.98 9.48 -8.77
CA LEU A 32 -0.22 10.33 -7.85
C LEU A 32 0.86 11.16 -8.55
N VAL A 33 1.04 10.94 -9.85
CA VAL A 33 2.05 11.63 -10.67
C VAL A 33 3.47 11.43 -10.12
N ILE A 34 3.78 10.17 -9.83
CA ILE A 34 5.11 9.73 -9.38
C ILE A 34 5.55 8.53 -10.20
N SER A 35 6.83 8.17 -10.13
CA SER A 35 7.34 7.02 -10.87
C SER A 35 6.85 5.70 -10.26
N GLU A 36 6.80 4.65 -11.09
CA GLU A 36 6.48 3.31 -10.58
C GLU A 36 7.53 2.83 -9.58
N SER A 37 8.79 3.21 -9.80
CA SER A 37 9.86 2.87 -8.87
C SER A 37 9.59 3.45 -7.48
N THR A 38 9.12 4.69 -7.43
CA THR A 38 8.76 5.34 -6.16
C THR A 38 7.58 4.63 -5.50
N VAL A 39 6.57 4.24 -6.29
CA VAL A 39 5.43 3.47 -5.76
C VAL A 39 5.91 2.15 -5.18
N ARG A 40 6.79 1.43 -5.88
CA ARG A 40 7.33 0.16 -5.38
C ARG A 40 8.06 0.32 -4.06
N THR A 41 8.80 1.40 -3.91
CA THR A 41 9.50 1.69 -2.65
C THR A 41 8.51 1.87 -1.51
N HIS A 42 7.44 2.61 -1.76
CA HIS A 42 6.39 2.79 -0.75
C HIS A 42 5.68 1.47 -0.44
N VAL A 43 5.40 0.66 -1.46
CA VAL A 43 4.74 -0.64 -1.28
C VAL A 43 5.59 -1.57 -0.42
N LYS A 44 6.90 -1.60 -0.66
CA LYS A 44 7.83 -2.38 0.16
C LYS A 44 7.77 -1.96 1.62
N SER A 45 7.77 -0.67 1.86
CA SER A 45 7.68 -0.12 3.22
C SER A 45 6.36 -0.49 3.88
N ILE A 46 5.25 -0.39 3.13
CA ILE A 46 3.92 -0.77 3.62
C ILE A 46 3.90 -2.24 4.02
N TYR A 47 4.40 -3.13 3.16
CA TYR A 47 4.45 -4.56 3.46
C TYR A 47 5.25 -4.86 4.72
N LYS A 48 6.39 -4.20 4.86
CA LYS A 48 7.23 -4.36 6.04
C LYS A 48 6.51 -3.91 7.30
N LYS A 49 5.87 -2.76 7.25
CA LYS A 49 5.17 -2.20 8.40
C LYS A 49 3.95 -3.02 8.81
N LEU A 50 3.26 -3.60 7.85
CA LEU A 50 2.10 -4.45 8.10
C LEU A 50 2.46 -5.91 8.37
N GLY A 51 3.73 -6.28 8.17
CA GLY A 51 4.18 -7.64 8.41
C GLY A 51 3.64 -8.64 7.40
N VAL A 52 3.46 -8.22 6.15
CA VAL A 52 2.98 -9.08 5.08
C VAL A 52 4.09 -9.33 4.06
N ASN A 53 4.04 -10.48 3.37
CA ASN A 53 5.05 -10.86 2.41
C ASN A 53 4.66 -10.59 0.97
N GLY A 54 3.41 -10.29 0.70
CA GLY A 54 2.96 -10.02 -0.65
C GLY A 54 1.55 -9.47 -0.69
N ARG A 55 1.06 -9.25 -1.91
CA ARG A 55 -0.22 -8.60 -2.13
C ARG A 55 -1.41 -9.39 -1.60
N GLU A 56 -1.37 -10.72 -1.74
CA GLU A 56 -2.46 -11.56 -1.24
C GLU A 56 -2.63 -11.41 0.27
N GLU A 57 -1.51 -11.45 1.00
CA GLU A 57 -1.55 -11.25 2.45
C GLU A 57 -2.02 -9.84 2.81
N LEU A 58 -1.60 -8.84 2.03
CA LEU A 58 -2.03 -7.47 2.24
C LEU A 58 -3.54 -7.35 2.12
N LEU A 59 -4.11 -7.88 1.04
CA LEU A 59 -5.54 -7.80 0.79
C LEU A 59 -6.34 -8.53 1.86
N ALA A 60 -5.87 -9.69 2.30
CA ALA A 60 -6.50 -10.43 3.38
C ALA A 60 -6.51 -9.61 4.68
N LYS A 61 -5.42 -8.93 4.97
CA LYS A 61 -5.31 -8.09 6.17
C LYS A 61 -6.23 -6.88 6.11
N VAL A 62 -6.36 -6.27 4.94
CA VAL A 62 -7.27 -5.15 4.72
C VAL A 62 -8.71 -5.59 4.91
N ASP A 63 -9.07 -6.77 4.40
CA ASP A 63 -10.41 -7.32 4.56
C ASP A 63 -10.75 -7.61 6.03
N GLU A 64 -9.76 -8.05 6.81
CA GLU A 64 -9.95 -8.30 8.25
C GLU A 64 -10.08 -7.00 9.04
N GLY A 65 -9.42 -5.97 8.58
CA GLY A 65 -9.37 -4.70 9.26
C GLY A 65 -10.56 -3.81 8.97
#